data_f37cea7cb152de97ff846eb096c38eda
#
_entry.id   f37cea7cb152de97ff846eb096c38eda
#
_cell.length_a   1.000
_cell.length_b   1.000
_cell.length_c   1.000
_cell.angle_alpha   90.00
_cell.angle_beta   90.00
_cell.angle_gamma   90.00
#
_symmetry.space_group_name_H-M   'P 1'
#
loop_
_entity.id
_entity.type
_entity.pdbx_description
1 polymer ?
#
loop_
_entity_poly.entity_id
_entity_poly.type
_entity_poly.pdbx_seq_one_letter_code
_entity_poly.pdbx_strand_id
1 'polypeptide(L)'
;PRPVDGSYMPCFLAGVSAATAFCAAKGIPLVQTTHQQGHISAALFAASGADLFGKEELVFHVSGGTTDLLHCKGPDSITCIGTSSDLYAGQAVDRLGVRLGYAFPAGIYVSQLAAACTENIKPKVSVRGTTCSLSGLQNQCEKLLAEGKSPE
;
A
#
# COMPACT_ATOMS: atom_id res chain seq x y z
N PRO A 1 -13.83 5.26 -1.71
CA PRO A 1 -14.73 4.27 -1.12
C PRO A 1 -14.79 3.02 -2.00
N ARG A 2 -15.00 1.87 -1.37
CA ARG A 2 -15.32 0.66 -2.13
C ARG A 2 -16.67 0.87 -2.81
N PRO A 3 -16.96 0.15 -3.92
CA PRO A 3 -18.31 0.14 -4.48
C PRO A 3 -19.35 -0.12 -3.38
N VAL A 4 -20.53 0.46 -3.50
CA VAL A 4 -21.59 0.35 -2.49
C VAL A 4 -21.84 -1.10 -2.09
N ASP A 5 -21.85 -2.00 -3.06
CA ASP A 5 -22.08 -3.44 -2.87
C ASP A 5 -20.95 -4.17 -2.11
N GLY A 6 -19.77 -3.55 -2.00
CA GLY A 6 -18.64 -4.11 -1.26
C GLY A 6 -18.29 -3.36 0.02
N SER A 7 -19.02 -2.30 0.36
CA SER A 7 -18.73 -1.49 1.55
C SER A 7 -19.49 -2.03 2.76
N TYR A 8 -18.74 -2.52 3.74
CA TYR A 8 -19.29 -2.99 5.01
C TYR A 8 -19.16 -1.97 6.15
N MET A 9 -18.52 -0.83 5.90
CA MET A 9 -18.29 0.20 6.93
C MET A 9 -19.28 1.36 6.77
N PRO A 10 -20.19 1.59 7.73
CA PRO A 10 -21.21 2.64 7.65
C PRO A 10 -20.63 4.04 7.46
N CYS A 11 -19.42 4.33 7.97
CA CYS A 11 -18.77 5.61 7.81
C CYS A 11 -18.48 5.98 6.35
N PHE A 12 -18.20 4.99 5.49
CA PHE A 12 -18.02 5.24 4.06
C PHE A 12 -19.35 5.53 3.36
N LEU A 13 -20.44 4.88 3.80
CA LEU A 13 -21.77 5.11 3.26
C LEU A 13 -22.29 6.50 3.61
N ALA A 14 -21.94 7.03 4.77
CA ALA A 14 -22.31 8.40 5.16
C ALA A 14 -21.73 9.43 4.17
N GLY A 15 -20.47 9.27 3.77
CA GLY A 15 -19.84 10.14 2.76
C GLY A 15 -20.53 10.05 1.40
N VAL A 16 -20.87 8.84 0.95
CA VAL A 16 -21.59 8.61 -0.31
C VAL A 16 -22.97 9.26 -0.26
N SER A 17 -23.71 9.07 0.84
CA SER A 17 -25.05 9.65 1.03
C SER A 17 -25.02 11.18 1.00
N ALA A 18 -24.08 11.79 1.71
CA ALA A 18 -23.92 13.24 1.73
C ALA A 18 -23.58 13.79 0.33
N ALA A 19 -22.64 13.18 -0.38
CA ALA A 19 -22.28 13.56 -1.74
C ALA A 19 -23.46 13.41 -2.71
N THR A 20 -24.21 12.31 -2.61
CA THR A 20 -25.40 12.07 -3.43
C THR A 20 -26.47 13.15 -3.20
N ALA A 21 -26.77 13.45 -1.95
CA ALA A 21 -27.75 14.48 -1.60
C ALA A 21 -27.32 15.86 -2.10
N PHE A 22 -26.04 16.23 -1.94
CA PHE A 22 -25.51 17.49 -2.42
C PHE A 22 -25.58 17.60 -3.95
N CYS A 23 -25.15 16.57 -4.67
CA CYS A 23 -25.18 16.56 -6.14
C CYS A 23 -26.61 16.64 -6.67
N ALA A 24 -27.55 15.92 -6.06
CA ALA A 24 -28.96 15.97 -6.41
C ALA A 24 -29.55 17.37 -6.17
N ALA A 25 -29.24 17.99 -5.04
CA ALA A 25 -29.73 19.35 -4.72
C ALA A 25 -29.18 20.44 -5.65
N LYS A 26 -27.98 20.21 -6.21
CA LYS A 26 -27.33 21.17 -7.12
C LYS A 26 -27.52 20.83 -8.60
N GLY A 27 -28.15 19.71 -8.93
CA GLY A 27 -28.29 19.24 -10.31
C GLY A 27 -26.99 18.94 -11.03
N ILE A 28 -25.93 18.52 -10.28
CA ILE A 28 -24.64 18.17 -10.84
C ILE A 28 -24.44 16.64 -10.81
N PRO A 29 -23.71 16.07 -11.79
CA PRO A 29 -23.45 14.65 -11.80
C PRO A 29 -22.52 14.22 -10.66
N LEU A 30 -22.80 13.06 -10.05
CA LEU A 30 -21.93 12.39 -9.10
C LEU A 30 -21.06 11.37 -9.83
N VAL A 31 -19.74 11.55 -9.78
CA VAL A 31 -18.78 10.58 -10.29
C VAL A 31 -18.26 9.74 -9.13
N GLN A 32 -18.48 8.43 -9.21
CA GLN A 32 -17.99 7.49 -8.22
C GLN A 32 -16.59 7.00 -8.57
N THR A 33 -15.70 6.97 -7.59
CA THR A 33 -14.34 6.46 -7.72
C THR A 33 -14.06 5.45 -6.62
N THR A 34 -13.06 4.60 -6.82
CA THR A 34 -12.59 3.68 -5.79
C THR A 34 -11.46 4.28 -4.97
N HIS A 35 -11.22 3.71 -3.79
CA HIS A 35 -10.09 4.09 -2.94
C HIS A 35 -8.74 3.89 -3.64
N GLN A 36 -8.60 2.79 -4.38
CA GLN A 36 -7.41 2.49 -5.16
C GLN A 36 -7.17 3.52 -6.28
N GLN A 37 -8.22 3.89 -7.02
CA GLN A 37 -8.12 4.98 -8.02
C GLN A 37 -7.63 6.28 -7.38
N GLY A 38 -8.14 6.64 -6.20
CA GLY A 38 -7.69 7.83 -5.47
C GLY A 38 -6.20 7.78 -5.11
N HIS A 39 -5.70 6.66 -4.62
CA HIS A 39 -4.28 6.49 -4.30
C HIS A 39 -3.39 6.54 -5.53
N ILE A 40 -3.75 5.84 -6.61
CA ILE A 40 -2.99 5.85 -7.86
C ILE A 40 -2.95 7.26 -8.44
N SER A 41 -4.10 7.94 -8.51
CA SER A 41 -4.19 9.30 -9.02
C SER A 41 -3.34 10.28 -8.21
N ALA A 42 -3.36 10.18 -6.88
CA ALA A 42 -2.55 11.02 -6.01
C ALA A 42 -1.05 10.76 -6.20
N ALA A 43 -0.63 9.52 -6.34
CA ALA A 43 0.76 9.15 -6.59
C ALA A 43 1.26 9.66 -7.95
N LEU A 44 0.48 9.48 -9.00
CA LEU A 44 0.81 9.99 -10.33
C LEU A 44 0.88 11.52 -10.35
N PHE A 45 -0.05 12.20 -9.70
CA PHE A 45 -0.03 13.66 -9.58
C PHE A 45 1.22 14.14 -8.84
N ALA A 46 1.57 13.54 -7.70
CA ALA A 46 2.74 13.90 -6.92
C ALA A 46 4.07 13.65 -7.65
N ALA A 47 4.11 12.62 -8.48
CA ALA A 47 5.30 12.26 -9.27
C ALA A 47 5.38 13.01 -10.61
N SER A 48 4.50 13.97 -10.89
CA SER A 48 4.35 14.63 -12.20
C SER A 48 4.13 13.64 -13.37
N GLY A 49 3.56 12.48 -13.04
CA GLY A 49 3.28 11.39 -13.97
C GLY A 49 1.87 11.46 -14.58
N ALA A 50 1.32 12.65 -14.75
CA ALA A 50 -0.03 12.82 -15.31
C ALA A 50 -0.19 12.24 -16.72
N ASP A 51 0.90 12.13 -17.47
CA ASP A 51 0.95 11.51 -18.78
C ASP A 51 0.79 9.96 -18.73
N LEU A 52 0.94 9.35 -17.56
CA LEU A 52 0.69 7.92 -17.33
C LEU A 52 -0.80 7.63 -17.13
N PHE A 53 -1.61 8.64 -16.84
CA PHE A 53 -3.05 8.48 -16.77
C PHE A 53 -3.60 7.94 -18.09
N GLY A 54 -4.28 6.79 -18.01
CA GLY A 54 -4.85 6.15 -19.21
C GLY A 54 -3.92 5.21 -19.96
N LYS A 55 -2.64 5.08 -19.56
CA LYS A 55 -1.73 4.07 -20.09
C LYS A 55 -1.88 2.74 -19.35
N GLU A 56 -1.42 1.66 -19.97
CA GLU A 56 -1.32 0.36 -19.32
C GLU A 56 -0.07 0.31 -18.47
N GLU A 57 -0.23 0.05 -17.17
CA GLU A 57 0.87 0.06 -16.21
C GLU A 57 0.68 -0.93 -15.06
N LEU A 58 1.78 -1.25 -14.38
CA LEU A 58 1.78 -2.00 -13.14
C LEU A 58 2.04 -1.05 -11.97
N VAL A 59 1.22 -1.15 -10.94
CA VAL A 59 1.29 -0.31 -9.74
C VAL A 59 1.42 -1.17 -8.50
N PHE A 60 2.43 -0.90 -7.67
CA PHE A 60 2.44 -1.43 -6.31
C PHE A 60 1.65 -0.52 -5.39
N HIS A 61 0.59 -1.06 -4.80
CA HIS A 61 -0.19 -0.42 -3.75
C HIS A 61 0.25 -0.98 -2.39
N VAL A 62 1.09 -0.24 -1.70
CA VAL A 62 1.73 -0.66 -0.45
C VAL A 62 1.31 0.23 0.70
N SER A 63 0.78 -0.37 1.77
CA SER A 63 0.38 0.33 2.99
C SER A 63 0.48 -0.59 4.21
N GLY A 64 0.05 -0.11 5.39
CA GLY A 64 -0.10 -0.93 6.59
C GLY A 64 -1.21 -2.00 6.49
N GLY A 65 -2.14 -1.87 5.55
CA GLY A 65 -3.27 -2.78 5.36
C GLY A 65 -3.34 -3.47 4.00
N THR A 66 -2.40 -3.15 3.10
CA THR A 66 -2.37 -3.71 1.73
C THR A 66 -0.95 -3.87 1.23
N THR A 67 -0.74 -4.88 0.40
CA THR A 67 0.48 -5.06 -0.39
C THR A 67 0.06 -5.77 -1.66
N ASP A 68 -0.40 -4.97 -2.61
CA ASP A 68 -1.02 -5.45 -3.84
C ASP A 68 -0.21 -5.02 -5.06
N LEU A 69 -0.12 -5.92 -6.03
CA LEU A 69 0.31 -5.61 -7.39
C LEU A 69 -0.93 -5.43 -8.25
N LEU A 70 -1.12 -4.24 -8.74
CA LEU A 70 -2.27 -3.84 -9.54
C LEU A 70 -1.86 -3.73 -11.01
N HIS A 71 -2.72 -4.22 -11.89
CA HIS A 71 -2.64 -4.01 -13.33
C HIS A 71 -3.69 -2.97 -13.72
N CYS A 72 -3.23 -1.84 -14.19
CA CYS A 72 -4.06 -0.70 -14.59
C CYS A 72 -4.06 -0.61 -16.11
N LYS A 73 -5.25 -0.67 -16.72
CA LYS A 73 -5.48 -0.43 -18.15
C LYS A 73 -6.26 0.87 -18.36
N GLY A 74 -5.84 1.93 -17.69
CA GLY A 74 -6.55 3.19 -17.60
C GLY A 74 -7.26 3.37 -16.27
N PRO A 75 -7.89 4.53 -16.04
CA PRO A 75 -8.42 4.93 -14.74
C PRO A 75 -9.55 4.03 -14.24
N ASP A 76 -10.33 3.44 -15.14
CA ASP A 76 -11.53 2.67 -14.79
C ASP A 76 -11.29 1.15 -14.80
N SER A 77 -10.09 0.71 -15.16
CA SER A 77 -9.75 -0.72 -15.27
C SER A 77 -8.53 -1.05 -14.42
N ILE A 78 -8.77 -1.30 -13.14
CA ILE A 78 -7.75 -1.69 -12.17
C ILE A 78 -8.05 -3.10 -11.67
N THR A 79 -7.12 -4.01 -11.89
CA THR A 79 -7.22 -5.41 -11.48
C THR A 79 -6.08 -5.76 -10.53
N CYS A 80 -6.38 -6.34 -9.37
CA CYS A 80 -5.35 -6.90 -8.50
C CYS A 80 -4.89 -8.24 -9.08
N ILE A 81 -3.62 -8.32 -9.45
CA ILE A 81 -3.00 -9.50 -10.06
C ILE A 81 -2.03 -10.21 -9.12
N GLY A 82 -1.73 -9.62 -7.97
CA GLY A 82 -0.88 -10.20 -6.95
C GLY A 82 -1.04 -9.51 -5.60
N THR A 83 -0.74 -10.23 -4.53
CA THR A 83 -0.84 -9.70 -3.17
C THR A 83 0.19 -10.37 -2.25
N SER A 84 0.32 -9.89 -1.02
CA SER A 84 1.02 -10.67 0.00
C SER A 84 0.11 -11.75 0.59
N SER A 85 0.64 -12.95 0.73
CA SER A 85 -0.10 -14.12 1.25
C SER A 85 -0.19 -14.16 2.78
N ASP A 86 0.58 -13.35 3.49
CA ASP A 86 0.70 -13.45 4.95
C ASP A 86 0.79 -12.11 5.68
N LEU A 87 1.73 -11.26 5.35
CA LEU A 87 2.01 -10.02 6.06
C LEU A 87 2.06 -8.85 5.10
N TYR A 88 1.46 -7.73 5.46
CA TYR A 88 1.57 -6.52 4.66
C TYR A 88 2.90 -5.81 4.89
N ALA A 89 3.45 -5.18 3.85
CA ALA A 89 4.77 -4.58 3.90
C ALA A 89 4.89 -3.48 4.97
N GLY A 90 3.90 -2.61 5.10
CA GLY A 90 3.89 -1.61 6.17
C GLY A 90 3.88 -2.23 7.56
N GLN A 91 3.14 -3.32 7.76
CA GLN A 91 3.17 -4.06 9.02
C GLN A 91 4.53 -4.72 9.28
N ALA A 92 5.18 -5.27 8.26
CA ALA A 92 6.52 -5.85 8.41
C ALA A 92 7.53 -4.80 8.88
N VAL A 93 7.50 -3.62 8.27
CA VAL A 93 8.35 -2.49 8.64
C VAL A 93 8.07 -2.01 10.07
N ASP A 94 6.80 -1.80 10.43
CA ASP A 94 6.43 -1.36 11.77
C ASP A 94 6.81 -2.39 12.85
N ARG A 95 6.57 -3.67 12.58
CA ARG A 95 6.96 -4.75 13.52
C ARG A 95 8.47 -4.80 13.74
N LEU A 96 9.26 -4.64 12.68
CA LEU A 96 10.71 -4.57 12.79
C LEU A 96 11.13 -3.37 13.65
N GLY A 97 10.58 -2.18 13.39
CA GLY A 97 10.90 -0.98 14.15
C GLY A 97 10.52 -1.10 15.63
N VAL A 98 9.36 -1.67 15.95
CA VAL A 98 8.97 -1.96 17.35
C VAL A 98 9.91 -2.98 17.98
N ARG A 99 10.38 -3.99 17.24
CA ARG A 99 11.38 -4.95 17.73
C ARG A 99 12.72 -4.29 18.03
N LEU A 100 13.07 -3.21 17.33
CA LEU A 100 14.25 -2.37 17.58
C LEU A 100 14.06 -1.38 18.75
N GLY A 101 12.88 -1.34 19.37
CA GLY A 101 12.59 -0.49 20.54
C GLY A 101 11.94 0.86 20.20
N TYR A 102 11.59 1.11 18.95
CA TYR A 102 10.89 2.34 18.55
C TYR A 102 9.38 2.26 18.84
N ALA A 103 8.78 3.42 19.08
CA ALA A 103 7.33 3.53 19.25
C ALA A 103 6.60 3.33 17.92
N PHE A 104 5.40 2.72 17.97
CA PHE A 104 4.52 2.63 16.82
C PHE A 104 3.83 4.00 16.52
N PRO A 105 3.72 4.41 15.24
CA PRO A 105 4.20 3.76 14.01
C PRO A 105 5.72 3.95 13.84
N ALA A 106 6.43 2.86 13.50
CA ALA A 106 7.89 2.82 13.55
C ALA A 106 8.56 2.97 12.17
N GLY A 107 7.79 3.06 11.09
CA GLY A 107 8.30 3.07 9.72
C GLY A 107 9.31 4.19 9.43
N ILE A 108 9.13 5.38 10.02
CA ILE A 108 10.06 6.50 9.83
C ILE A 108 11.46 6.19 10.38
N TYR A 109 11.55 5.52 11.52
CA TYR A 109 12.83 5.17 12.13
C TYR A 109 13.55 4.09 11.33
N VAL A 110 12.81 3.07 10.86
CA VAL A 110 13.36 2.04 9.97
C VAL A 110 13.86 2.65 8.67
N SER A 111 13.14 3.62 8.11
CA SER A 111 13.58 4.35 6.91
C SER A 111 14.87 5.13 7.12
N GLN A 112 15.03 5.76 8.30
CA GLN A 112 16.26 6.47 8.67
C GLN A 112 17.45 5.53 8.81
N LEU A 113 17.28 4.38 9.47
CA LEU A 113 18.30 3.33 9.57
C LEU A 113 18.68 2.81 8.18
N ALA A 114 17.70 2.53 7.33
CA ALA A 114 17.94 2.08 5.97
C ALA A 114 18.70 3.11 5.12
N ALA A 115 18.46 4.40 5.34
CA ALA A 115 19.19 5.48 4.65
C ALA A 115 20.65 5.61 5.12
N ALA A 116 20.95 5.22 6.36
CA ALA A 116 22.31 5.18 6.91
C ALA A 116 23.08 3.91 6.52
N CYS A 117 22.38 2.87 6.07
CA CYS A 117 22.97 1.58 5.74
C CYS A 117 23.91 1.68 4.53
N THR A 118 25.12 1.19 4.69
CA THR A 118 26.14 1.11 3.63
C THR A 118 26.34 -0.31 3.09
N GLU A 119 25.75 -1.31 3.75
CA GLU A 119 25.85 -2.71 3.36
C GLU A 119 24.84 -3.08 2.26
N ASN A 120 25.28 -3.87 1.29
CA ASN A 120 24.39 -4.39 0.26
C ASN A 120 23.93 -5.81 0.64
N ILE A 121 22.87 -5.89 1.43
CA ILE A 121 22.28 -7.17 1.83
C ILE A 121 21.26 -7.60 0.78
N LYS A 122 21.39 -8.84 0.30
CA LYS A 122 20.41 -9.45 -0.62
C LYS A 122 19.49 -10.39 0.16
N PRO A 123 18.28 -9.97 0.54
CA PRO A 123 17.35 -10.82 1.26
C PRO A 123 16.85 -11.95 0.37
N LYS A 124 16.53 -13.08 0.98
CA LYS A 124 15.81 -14.17 0.29
C LYS A 124 14.33 -13.79 0.22
N VAL A 125 13.82 -13.68 -0.98
CA VAL A 125 12.41 -13.40 -1.24
C VAL A 125 11.66 -14.69 -1.57
N SER A 126 10.39 -14.78 -1.16
CA SER A 126 9.51 -15.89 -1.50
C SER A 126 8.37 -15.33 -2.37
N VAL A 127 8.35 -15.75 -3.63
CA VAL A 127 7.34 -15.33 -4.60
C VAL A 127 6.83 -16.57 -5.34
N ARG A 128 5.52 -16.68 -5.49
CA ARG A 128 4.84 -17.70 -6.30
C ARG A 128 3.89 -17.01 -7.29
N GLY A 129 4.26 -17.04 -8.57
CA GLY A 129 3.55 -16.23 -9.57
C GLY A 129 3.69 -14.73 -9.22
N THR A 130 2.58 -14.07 -8.99
CA THR A 130 2.51 -12.65 -8.57
C THR A 130 2.23 -12.48 -7.07
N THR A 131 2.20 -13.55 -6.30
CA THR A 131 1.96 -13.51 -4.84
C THR A 131 3.28 -13.62 -4.08
N CYS A 132 3.53 -12.72 -3.15
CA CYS A 132 4.71 -12.74 -2.28
C CYS A 132 4.38 -13.16 -0.84
N SER A 133 5.42 -13.55 -0.09
CA SER A 133 5.37 -13.78 1.35
C SER A 133 6.40 -12.89 2.03
N LEU A 134 5.98 -12.09 2.99
CA LEU A 134 6.82 -11.14 3.72
C LEU A 134 7.19 -11.61 5.12
N SER A 135 6.49 -12.59 5.68
CA SER A 135 6.84 -13.18 6.98
C SER A 135 8.24 -13.80 6.98
N GLY A 136 8.62 -14.42 5.86
CA GLY A 136 9.97 -14.97 5.68
C GLY A 136 11.06 -13.88 5.71
N LEU A 137 10.78 -12.70 5.19
CA LEU A 137 11.68 -11.54 5.27
C LEU A 137 11.78 -11.02 6.71
N GLN A 138 10.65 -10.88 7.40
CA GLN A 138 10.65 -10.50 8.82
C GLN A 138 11.51 -11.47 9.65
N ASN A 139 11.34 -12.77 9.47
CA ASN A 139 12.12 -13.79 10.19
C ASN A 139 13.63 -13.68 9.90
N GLN A 140 14.03 -13.31 8.67
CA GLN A 140 15.44 -13.07 8.34
C GLN A 140 15.98 -11.86 9.11
N CYS A 141 15.23 -10.75 9.19
CA CYS A 141 15.63 -9.59 9.97
C CYS A 141 15.78 -9.95 11.47
N GLU A 142 14.81 -10.65 12.04
CA GLU A 142 14.84 -11.07 13.44
C GLU A 142 16.06 -11.97 13.74
N LYS A 143 16.41 -12.87 12.82
CA LYS A 143 17.60 -13.72 12.94
C LYS A 143 18.88 -12.88 12.92
N LEU A 144 19.03 -11.93 12.01
CA LEU A 144 20.20 -11.05 11.93
C LEU A 144 20.37 -10.24 13.21
N LEU A 145 19.29 -9.72 13.76
CA LEU A 145 19.31 -9.01 15.06
C LEU A 145 19.72 -9.92 16.20
N ALA A 146 19.25 -11.18 16.22
CA ALA A 146 19.64 -12.16 17.25
C ALA A 146 21.13 -12.56 17.13
N GLU A 147 21.71 -12.48 15.95
CA GLU A 147 23.13 -12.69 15.69
C GLU A 147 24.00 -11.46 16.02
N GLY A 148 23.41 -10.37 16.52
CA GLY A 148 24.10 -9.14 16.89
C GLY A 148 24.51 -8.27 15.72
N LYS A 149 23.86 -8.41 14.55
CA LYS A 149 24.06 -7.50 13.43
C LYS A 149 23.51 -6.12 13.76
N SER A 150 24.22 -5.08 13.27
CA SER A 150 23.72 -3.70 13.38
C SER A 150 22.37 -3.55 12.67
N PRO A 151 21.46 -2.73 13.20
CA PRO A 151 20.21 -2.38 12.53
C PRO A 151 20.41 -1.53 11.26
N GLU A 152 21.58 -0.93 11.09
CA GLU A 152 21.98 -0.10 9.95
C GLU A 152 22.47 -0.93 8.78
#